data_9e9e0b9a822e97e561417c2c4cb24148
#
_entry.id   9e9e0b9a822e97e561417c2c4cb24148
#
_cell.length_a   1.000
_cell.length_b   1.000
_cell.length_c   1.000
_cell.angle_alpha   90.00
_cell.angle_beta   90.00
_cell.angle_gamma   90.00
#
_symmetry.space_group_name_H-M   'P 1'
#
loop_
_entity.id
_entity.type
_entity.pdbx_description
1 polymer ?
#
loop_
_entity_poly.entity_id
_entity_poly.type
_entity_poly.pdbx_seq_one_letter_code
_entity_poly.pdbx_strand_id
1 'polypeptide(L)'
;MLNSADSARTAQRTDVEPDIVEAVDVVVVGAGLAGLAAAHRLTGAGLSVAVLEAEPRIGGRMATESVDGFLLDRVGPLLTQSYEELRATPGLDGLVLRPFAPGVLVHSDGRYARWGAPHPRRAALGPRSPGNRSVGGAFSVARALASAPRHPAASLDQARLGASLVRLAATPTQRILARPERTAREALTARLPARTVQGVLRPLLAALLGDPDLGMSSRRADLALRAFARGRTAVPEGGAAALPERLAAALPAGTVRTGVRVTEASISRVTTAEHGVIRCRSVVLATGARTAAELLPGLRVPAFHALTVLHHTAPVAPTTDPTLLLESDPGGPVAHTAVMSAVDPSRAPEGRVLITSTVLGTPPDDTERRVRKHLATLYGTSTDEWELLGLRHTAHAVPAMPPPHDGRRSVRLLSGLYVCGDHRATSTPQGALASAHRAATALLTDLGIPAPRESESTEAA
;
A
#
# COMPACT_ATOMS: atom_id res chain seq x y z
N MET A 1 -31.51 -57.35 49.70
CA MET A 1 -30.17 -57.27 50.26
C MET A 1 -29.24 -56.76 49.19
N LEU A 2 -28.48 -55.75 49.60
CA LEU A 2 -27.30 -55.17 48.99
C LEU A 2 -27.50 -54.10 47.91
N ASN A 3 -27.34 -52.90 48.43
CA ASN A 3 -26.91 -51.63 47.81
C ASN A 3 -25.67 -51.79 46.92
N SER A 4 -25.66 -51.03 45.83
CA SER A 4 -24.44 -50.51 45.29
C SER A 4 -24.70 -49.06 44.83
N ALA A 5 -24.16 -48.12 45.58
CA ALA A 5 -24.13 -46.71 45.30
C ALA A 5 -23.11 -46.47 44.22
N ASP A 6 -23.57 -45.93 43.11
CA ASP A 6 -22.72 -45.47 42.03
C ASP A 6 -22.34 -43.98 42.27
N SER A 7 -21.09 -43.81 42.72
CA SER A 7 -20.50 -42.46 42.96
C SER A 7 -20.14 -41.79 41.63
N ALA A 8 -21.02 -40.94 41.14
CA ALA A 8 -20.70 -40.01 40.09
C ALA A 8 -19.59 -39.03 40.56
N ARG A 9 -18.35 -39.26 40.16
CA ARG A 9 -17.26 -38.29 40.25
C ARG A 9 -17.50 -37.15 39.28
N THR A 10 -18.04 -36.09 39.80
CA THR A 10 -18.05 -34.78 39.12
C THR A 10 -16.60 -34.33 38.97
N ALA A 11 -16.05 -34.46 37.77
CA ALA A 11 -14.78 -33.87 37.43
C ALA A 11 -14.95 -32.33 37.44
N GLN A 12 -14.53 -31.69 38.52
CA GLN A 12 -14.31 -30.26 38.55
C GLN A 12 -13.22 -29.94 37.54
N ARG A 13 -13.62 -29.33 36.42
CA ARG A 13 -12.68 -28.56 35.56
C ARG A 13 -12.18 -27.42 36.44
N THR A 14 -11.00 -27.56 36.98
CA THR A 14 -10.22 -26.44 37.48
C THR A 14 -9.82 -25.65 36.24
N ASP A 15 -10.58 -24.59 35.92
CA ASP A 15 -10.13 -23.53 35.04
C ASP A 15 -8.94 -22.86 35.74
N VAL A 16 -7.74 -23.37 35.48
CA VAL A 16 -6.49 -22.69 35.83
C VAL A 16 -6.50 -21.43 34.95
N GLU A 17 -6.79 -20.28 35.56
CA GLU A 17 -6.62 -19.02 34.88
C GLU A 17 -5.16 -18.97 34.38
N PRO A 18 -4.91 -18.74 33.08
CA PRO A 18 -3.57 -18.74 32.59
C PRO A 18 -2.79 -17.57 33.24
N ASP A 19 -1.55 -17.84 33.64
CA ASP A 19 -0.69 -16.87 34.32
C ASP A 19 -0.66 -15.56 33.57
N ILE A 20 -1.06 -14.47 34.27
CA ILE A 20 -1.01 -13.12 33.74
C ILE A 20 0.43 -12.64 33.79
N VAL A 21 1.03 -12.48 32.62
CA VAL A 21 2.44 -12.11 32.50
C VAL A 21 2.63 -10.59 32.54
N GLU A 22 1.62 -9.82 32.09
CA GLU A 22 1.75 -8.37 31.93
C GLU A 22 0.38 -7.66 31.87
N ALA A 23 0.40 -6.35 32.20
CA ALA A 23 -0.72 -5.44 31.99
C ALA A 23 -0.25 -4.16 31.32
N VAL A 24 -0.94 -3.75 30.23
CA VAL A 24 -0.72 -2.51 29.49
C VAL A 24 -2.07 -1.81 29.22
N ASP A 25 -2.06 -0.53 28.85
CA ASP A 25 -3.32 0.12 28.48
C ASP A 25 -3.88 -0.44 27.16
N VAL A 26 -3.03 -0.64 26.15
CA VAL A 26 -3.46 -1.08 24.83
C VAL A 26 -2.57 -2.17 24.28
N VAL A 27 -3.18 -3.24 23.77
CA VAL A 27 -2.49 -4.21 22.92
C VAL A 27 -2.86 -3.97 21.46
N VAL A 28 -1.85 -3.80 20.62
CA VAL A 28 -1.98 -3.72 19.16
C VAL A 28 -1.50 -5.05 18.57
N VAL A 29 -2.36 -5.74 17.83
CA VAL A 29 -2.03 -7.02 17.21
C VAL A 29 -1.67 -6.82 15.74
N GLY A 30 -0.38 -7.02 15.42
CA GLY A 30 0.21 -6.85 14.10
C GLY A 30 1.08 -5.57 13.99
N ALA A 31 2.35 -5.75 13.65
CA ALA A 31 3.33 -4.68 13.41
C ALA A 31 3.48 -4.32 11.93
N GLY A 32 2.36 -4.34 11.18
CA GLY A 32 2.28 -3.72 9.87
C GLY A 32 2.14 -2.21 9.96
N LEU A 33 2.09 -1.52 8.80
CA LEU A 33 2.00 -0.07 8.72
C LEU A 33 0.85 0.52 9.57
N ALA A 34 -0.33 -0.10 9.55
CA ALA A 34 -1.49 0.37 10.31
C ALA A 34 -1.29 0.20 11.83
N GLY A 35 -0.75 -0.95 12.28
CA GLY A 35 -0.54 -1.20 13.70
C GLY A 35 0.50 -0.26 14.32
N LEU A 36 1.61 -0.06 13.62
CA LEU A 36 2.66 0.85 14.08
C LEU A 36 2.20 2.31 14.10
N ALA A 37 1.43 2.75 13.10
CA ALA A 37 0.85 4.09 13.09
C ALA A 37 -0.18 4.30 14.22
N ALA A 38 -1.01 3.30 14.52
CA ALA A 38 -1.92 3.34 15.65
C ALA A 38 -1.17 3.39 16.99
N ALA A 39 -0.17 2.52 17.15
CA ALA A 39 0.67 2.48 18.35
C ALA A 39 1.37 3.82 18.60
N HIS A 40 1.97 4.40 17.56
CA HIS A 40 2.64 5.70 17.66
C HIS A 40 1.70 6.80 18.18
N ARG A 41 0.47 6.84 17.67
CA ARG A 41 -0.51 7.82 18.09
C ARG A 41 -1.01 7.59 19.53
N LEU A 42 -1.14 6.35 19.95
CA LEU A 42 -1.57 5.98 21.29
C LEU A 42 -0.47 6.22 22.33
N THR A 43 0.79 5.90 22.02
CA THR A 43 1.93 6.24 22.91
C THR A 43 2.11 7.74 23.02
N GLY A 44 1.92 8.48 21.91
CA GLY A 44 1.93 9.94 21.92
C GLY A 44 0.83 10.59 22.78
N ALA A 45 -0.25 9.85 23.07
CA ALA A 45 -1.30 10.24 24.01
C ALA A 45 -1.01 9.81 25.47
N GLY A 46 0.16 9.23 25.74
CA GLY A 46 0.59 8.83 27.09
C GLY A 46 0.14 7.43 27.53
N LEU A 47 -0.39 6.60 26.61
CA LEU A 47 -0.80 5.23 26.93
C LEU A 47 0.41 4.27 26.84
N SER A 48 0.42 3.27 27.73
CA SER A 48 1.30 2.12 27.64
C SER A 48 0.78 1.17 26.55
N VAL A 49 1.61 0.87 25.54
CA VAL A 49 1.22 0.09 24.35
C VAL A 49 2.17 -1.08 24.17
N ALA A 50 1.61 -2.27 23.93
CA ALA A 50 2.35 -3.43 23.42
C ALA A 50 1.90 -3.73 21.99
N VAL A 51 2.82 -3.78 21.03
CA VAL A 51 2.59 -4.21 19.66
C VAL A 51 3.10 -5.64 19.50
N LEU A 52 2.23 -6.58 19.17
CA LEU A 52 2.55 -8.00 19.06
C LEU A 52 2.52 -8.42 17.59
N GLU A 53 3.65 -8.92 17.10
CA GLU A 53 3.82 -9.37 15.70
C GLU A 53 4.21 -10.85 15.69
N ALA A 54 3.46 -11.65 14.92
CA ALA A 54 3.69 -13.09 14.82
C ALA A 54 4.95 -13.46 14.02
N GLU A 55 5.31 -12.64 13.05
CA GLU A 55 6.50 -12.84 12.22
C GLU A 55 7.76 -12.37 12.98
N PRO A 56 8.96 -12.86 12.61
CA PRO A 56 10.21 -12.41 13.22
C PRO A 56 10.60 -10.98 12.82
N ARG A 57 9.89 -10.37 11.88
CA ARG A 57 10.14 -9.02 11.35
C ARG A 57 8.85 -8.21 11.28
N ILE A 58 8.98 -6.90 11.44
CA ILE A 58 7.88 -5.96 11.27
C ILE A 58 7.59 -5.67 9.77
N GLY A 59 6.52 -4.94 9.50
CA GLY A 59 6.19 -4.41 8.18
C GLY A 59 5.12 -5.18 7.41
N GLY A 60 4.93 -6.46 7.69
CA GLY A 60 3.94 -7.29 7.02
C GLY A 60 4.09 -7.28 5.49
N ARG A 61 3.12 -6.75 4.75
CA ARG A 61 3.19 -6.61 3.28
C ARG A 61 4.19 -5.57 2.79
N MET A 62 4.62 -4.65 3.65
CA MET A 62 5.66 -3.66 3.35
C MET A 62 7.06 -4.13 3.79
N ALA A 63 7.25 -5.38 4.13
CA ALA A 63 8.57 -5.90 4.45
C ALA A 63 9.50 -5.87 3.22
N THR A 64 10.76 -5.53 3.48
CA THR A 64 11.87 -5.57 2.51
C THR A 64 12.91 -6.55 3.02
N GLU A 65 13.43 -7.39 2.16
CA GLU A 65 14.49 -8.36 2.49
C GLU A 65 15.80 -7.93 1.86
N SER A 66 16.91 -8.16 2.56
CA SER A 66 18.25 -7.96 1.99
C SER A 66 18.77 -9.31 1.48
N VAL A 67 19.14 -9.35 0.21
CA VAL A 67 19.76 -10.51 -0.45
C VAL A 67 20.98 -10.02 -1.21
N ASP A 68 22.15 -10.46 -0.82
CA ASP A 68 23.44 -10.06 -1.43
C ASP A 68 23.61 -8.54 -1.59
N GLY A 69 23.10 -7.78 -0.61
CA GLY A 69 23.13 -6.32 -0.58
C GLY A 69 22.03 -5.65 -1.41
N PHE A 70 21.18 -6.40 -2.10
CA PHE A 70 19.99 -5.88 -2.75
C PHE A 70 18.80 -5.81 -1.78
N LEU A 71 17.97 -4.78 -1.90
CA LEU A 71 16.77 -4.59 -1.10
C LEU A 71 15.53 -4.96 -1.90
N LEU A 72 14.91 -6.09 -1.54
CA LEU A 72 13.83 -6.74 -2.26
C LEU A 72 12.50 -6.59 -1.51
N ASP A 73 11.57 -5.84 -2.07
CA ASP A 73 10.25 -5.64 -1.47
C ASP A 73 9.36 -6.88 -1.64
N ARG A 74 8.60 -7.24 -0.59
CA ARG A 74 7.65 -8.36 -0.62
C ARG A 74 6.48 -8.10 -1.59
N VAL A 75 5.89 -6.92 -1.54
CA VAL A 75 4.75 -6.51 -2.37
C VAL A 75 5.09 -5.28 -3.23
N GLY A 76 5.97 -4.39 -2.75
CA GLY A 76 6.44 -3.23 -3.48
C GLY A 76 5.34 -2.25 -3.87
N PRO A 77 4.56 -1.70 -2.92
CA PRO A 77 3.46 -0.81 -3.24
C PRO A 77 3.96 0.48 -3.86
N LEU A 78 3.30 0.91 -4.94
CA LEU A 78 3.54 2.21 -5.54
C LEU A 78 2.85 3.29 -4.71
N LEU A 79 3.64 4.25 -4.22
CA LEU A 79 3.14 5.42 -3.49
C LEU A 79 2.94 6.60 -4.43
N THR A 80 2.25 7.60 -3.95
CA THR A 80 2.23 8.91 -4.61
C THR A 80 2.58 10.00 -3.61
N GLN A 81 3.39 10.96 -4.03
CA GLN A 81 3.81 12.09 -3.20
C GLN A 81 2.62 12.95 -2.72
N SER A 82 1.43 12.77 -3.31
CA SER A 82 0.21 13.48 -2.91
C SER A 82 -0.58 12.80 -1.78
N TYR A 83 -0.11 11.67 -1.24
CA TYR A 83 -0.77 11.02 -0.11
C TYR A 83 -0.70 11.89 1.14
N GLU A 84 -1.85 12.31 1.61
CA GLU A 84 -1.99 13.24 2.74
C GLU A 84 -1.55 12.57 4.05
N GLU A 85 -1.92 11.31 4.27
CA GLU A 85 -1.57 10.55 5.48
C GLU A 85 -0.06 10.31 5.65
N LEU A 86 0.70 10.24 4.56
CA LEU A 86 2.17 10.13 4.66
C LEU A 86 2.81 11.38 5.30
N ARG A 87 2.17 12.54 5.15
CA ARG A 87 2.63 13.79 5.75
C ARG A 87 2.02 14.04 7.12
N ALA A 88 0.78 13.57 7.32
CA ALA A 88 0.02 13.79 8.55
C ALA A 88 0.33 12.73 9.63
N THR A 89 0.97 11.61 9.29
CA THR A 89 1.28 10.57 10.27
C THR A 89 2.55 10.92 11.04
N PRO A 90 2.47 11.21 12.34
CA PRO A 90 3.65 11.45 13.17
C PRO A 90 4.59 10.24 13.16
N GLY A 91 5.90 10.47 13.17
CA GLY A 91 6.92 9.44 13.05
C GLY A 91 7.34 9.12 11.62
N LEU A 92 6.63 9.65 10.59
CA LEU A 92 7.07 9.60 9.20
C LEU A 92 7.78 10.87 8.73
N ASP A 93 8.05 11.81 9.64
CA ASP A 93 8.81 13.02 9.33
C ASP A 93 10.18 12.67 8.76
N GLY A 94 10.58 13.39 7.70
CA GLY A 94 11.84 13.14 7.01
C GLY A 94 11.87 11.83 6.19
N LEU A 95 10.72 11.18 5.92
CA LEU A 95 10.64 10.07 4.97
C LEU A 95 11.04 10.57 3.57
N VAL A 96 12.06 9.94 3.00
CA VAL A 96 12.48 10.24 1.63
C VAL A 96 11.71 9.36 0.66
N LEU A 97 11.02 10.01 -0.28
CA LEU A 97 10.33 9.34 -1.39
C LEU A 97 11.12 9.55 -2.68
N ARG A 98 11.61 8.48 -3.29
CA ARG A 98 12.29 8.46 -4.58
C ARG A 98 11.25 8.40 -5.70
N PRO A 99 11.06 9.50 -6.46
CA PRO A 99 10.03 9.55 -7.47
C PRO A 99 10.49 8.90 -8.77
N PHE A 100 9.58 8.18 -9.42
CA PHE A 100 9.74 7.80 -10.81
C PHE A 100 9.85 9.04 -11.73
N ALA A 101 10.32 8.86 -12.95
CA ALA A 101 10.20 9.88 -13.98
C ALA A 101 8.73 10.32 -14.13
N PRO A 102 8.46 11.58 -14.52
CA PRO A 102 7.08 12.05 -14.67
C PRO A 102 6.27 11.21 -15.65
N GLY A 103 5.06 10.84 -15.23
CA GLY A 103 4.16 9.98 -15.99
C GLY A 103 4.54 8.51 -15.93
N VAL A 104 4.12 7.77 -16.96
CA VAL A 104 4.39 6.35 -17.14
C VAL A 104 4.77 6.06 -18.59
N LEU A 105 5.54 5.01 -18.83
CA LEU A 105 5.80 4.47 -20.14
C LEU A 105 4.87 3.27 -20.36
N VAL A 106 4.11 3.28 -21.44
CA VAL A 106 3.20 2.17 -21.77
C VAL A 106 3.74 1.46 -23.00
N HIS A 107 3.91 0.15 -22.91
CA HIS A 107 4.19 -0.73 -24.03
C HIS A 107 2.88 -1.25 -24.61
N SER A 108 2.75 -1.21 -25.94
CA SER A 108 1.64 -1.75 -26.71
C SER A 108 2.04 -2.00 -28.15
N ASP A 109 1.73 -3.16 -28.69
CA ASP A 109 2.04 -3.56 -30.08
C ASP A 109 3.52 -3.33 -30.47
N GLY A 110 4.45 -3.65 -29.56
CA GLY A 110 5.90 -3.47 -29.77
C GLY A 110 6.33 -1.99 -29.78
N ARG A 111 5.49 -1.06 -29.32
CA ARG A 111 5.76 0.38 -29.30
C ARG A 111 5.65 0.92 -27.87
N TYR A 112 6.37 2.01 -27.63
CA TYR A 112 6.33 2.70 -26.36
C TYR A 112 5.67 4.06 -26.51
N ALA A 113 4.74 4.37 -25.61
CA ALA A 113 4.12 5.68 -25.51
C ALA A 113 4.29 6.23 -24.09
N ARG A 114 4.85 7.43 -23.95
CA ARG A 114 4.97 8.11 -22.66
C ARG A 114 3.71 8.94 -22.38
N TRP A 115 3.12 8.70 -21.22
CA TRP A 115 1.92 9.38 -20.75
C TRP A 115 2.21 10.16 -19.48
N GLY A 116 1.85 11.44 -19.45
CA GLY A 116 1.98 12.27 -18.25
C GLY A 116 3.33 12.94 -18.03
N ALA A 117 4.24 12.93 -19.01
CA ALA A 117 5.49 13.67 -18.95
C ALA A 117 5.37 15.07 -19.55
N PRO A 118 6.02 16.11 -18.96
CA PRO A 118 6.11 17.42 -19.58
C PRO A 118 6.92 17.35 -20.90
N HIS A 119 6.48 18.08 -21.93
CA HIS A 119 7.22 18.10 -23.19
C HIS A 119 8.54 18.87 -23.03
N PRO A 120 9.70 18.32 -23.45
CA PRO A 120 11.00 18.96 -23.25
C PRO A 120 11.15 20.35 -23.92
N ARG A 121 10.40 20.61 -24.98
CA ARG A 121 10.46 21.91 -25.70
C ARG A 121 9.86 23.12 -24.97
N ARG A 122 9.01 22.91 -23.95
CA ARG A 122 8.42 24.02 -23.15
C ARG A 122 9.18 24.34 -21.88
N ALA A 123 10.02 23.42 -21.38
CA ALA A 123 10.86 23.68 -20.22
C ALA A 123 12.03 24.66 -20.53
N ALA A 124 12.36 24.89 -21.81
CA ALA A 124 13.48 25.70 -22.24
C ALA A 124 13.15 27.19 -22.50
N LEU A 125 11.90 27.61 -22.41
CA LEU A 125 11.46 28.95 -22.81
C LEU A 125 10.84 29.81 -21.70
N GLY A 126 11.26 29.63 -20.45
CA GLY A 126 10.86 30.52 -19.35
C GLY A 126 12.06 31.01 -18.57
N PRO A 127 12.22 32.34 -18.30
CA PRO A 127 13.26 32.82 -17.40
C PRO A 127 13.02 32.25 -16.00
N ARG A 128 14.08 31.65 -15.44
CA ARG A 128 14.08 31.22 -14.05
C ARG A 128 14.01 32.43 -13.14
N SER A 129 12.84 32.79 -12.65
CA SER A 129 12.72 33.68 -11.49
C SER A 129 12.99 32.90 -10.21
N PRO A 130 14.00 33.29 -9.42
CA PRO A 130 14.23 32.73 -8.12
C PRO A 130 13.19 33.33 -7.17
N GLY A 131 12.13 32.63 -6.83
CA GLY A 131 11.20 33.15 -5.84
C GLY A 131 9.78 32.61 -5.78
N ASN A 132 9.42 31.54 -6.46
CA ASN A 132 8.06 31.01 -6.26
C ASN A 132 8.08 29.53 -5.91
N ARG A 133 8.09 29.24 -4.60
CA ARG A 133 7.92 27.92 -4.02
C ARG A 133 6.44 27.51 -4.06
N SER A 134 6.17 26.30 -4.53
CA SER A 134 5.12 25.39 -4.07
C SER A 134 3.71 25.39 -4.65
N VAL A 135 3.31 26.11 -5.67
CA VAL A 135 1.99 25.87 -6.30
C VAL A 135 2.08 25.13 -7.65
N GLY A 136 3.28 24.97 -8.21
CA GLY A 136 3.50 24.33 -9.53
C GLY A 136 3.44 22.80 -9.57
N GLY A 137 3.60 22.10 -8.44
CA GLY A 137 3.71 20.64 -8.40
C GLY A 137 2.37 19.88 -8.54
N ALA A 138 1.27 20.48 -8.08
CA ALA A 138 -0.02 19.80 -7.98
C ALA A 138 -0.72 19.49 -9.33
N PHE A 139 -0.26 20.09 -10.43
CA PHE A 139 -0.86 19.91 -11.76
C PHE A 139 0.14 19.45 -12.83
N SER A 140 1.33 19.00 -12.43
CA SER A 140 2.41 18.74 -13.40
C SER A 140 2.09 17.61 -14.37
N VAL A 141 1.57 16.49 -13.90
CA VAL A 141 1.21 15.32 -14.73
C VAL A 141 -0.01 15.61 -15.61
N ALA A 142 -1.03 16.23 -15.03
CA ALA A 142 -2.25 16.57 -15.74
C ALA A 142 -1.98 17.64 -16.81
N ARG A 143 -1.12 18.64 -16.53
CA ARG A 143 -0.71 19.68 -17.46
C ARG A 143 0.17 19.14 -18.59
N ALA A 144 1.01 18.15 -18.29
CA ALA A 144 1.85 17.48 -19.26
C ALA A 144 1.03 16.64 -20.25
N LEU A 145 0.02 15.93 -19.76
CA LEU A 145 -0.93 15.20 -20.62
C LEU A 145 -1.74 16.13 -21.53
N ALA A 146 -2.05 17.34 -21.06
CA ALA A 146 -2.76 18.35 -21.86
C ALA A 146 -1.89 19.03 -22.93
N SER A 147 -0.54 18.93 -22.84
CA SER A 147 0.41 19.65 -23.70
C SER A 147 1.24 18.76 -24.64
N ALA A 148 0.95 17.46 -24.77
CA ALA A 148 1.69 16.50 -25.61
C ALA A 148 1.53 16.77 -27.13
N PRO A 149 2.54 16.47 -27.98
CA PRO A 149 2.52 16.78 -29.40
C PRO A 149 1.74 15.79 -30.27
N ARG A 150 1.40 16.22 -31.42
CA ARG A 150 0.32 15.91 -32.32
C ARG A 150 0.62 14.81 -33.31
N HIS A 151 0.11 13.61 -33.05
CA HIS A 151 -0.42 12.76 -34.13
C HIS A 151 -1.95 12.92 -34.11
N PRO A 152 -2.63 13.19 -35.24
CA PRO A 152 -3.98 13.76 -35.22
C PRO A 152 -5.07 12.93 -34.48
N ALA A 153 -4.99 11.61 -34.49
CA ALA A 153 -5.95 10.76 -33.78
C ALA A 153 -5.56 10.43 -32.31
N ALA A 154 -4.26 10.26 -32.03
CA ALA A 154 -3.75 10.06 -30.67
C ALA A 154 -3.81 11.35 -29.83
N SER A 155 -3.77 12.53 -30.45
CA SER A 155 -3.76 13.82 -29.80
C SER A 155 -5.09 14.20 -29.15
N LEU A 156 -6.22 13.83 -29.74
CA LEU A 156 -7.54 14.14 -29.18
C LEU A 156 -7.81 13.31 -27.92
N ASP A 157 -7.43 12.04 -27.92
CA ASP A 157 -7.63 11.16 -26.75
C ASP A 157 -6.67 11.51 -25.62
N GLN A 158 -5.43 11.88 -25.93
CA GLN A 158 -4.49 12.41 -24.95
C GLN A 158 -5.01 13.72 -24.35
N ALA A 159 -5.52 14.63 -25.16
CA ALA A 159 -6.11 15.88 -24.69
C ALA A 159 -7.35 15.65 -23.81
N ARG A 160 -8.22 14.71 -24.19
CA ARG A 160 -9.40 14.33 -23.40
C ARG A 160 -9.01 13.69 -22.06
N LEU A 161 -8.04 12.78 -22.08
CA LEU A 161 -7.51 12.18 -20.85
C LEU A 161 -6.86 13.24 -19.96
N GLY A 162 -6.00 14.09 -20.53
CA GLY A 162 -5.38 15.20 -19.81
C GLY A 162 -6.40 16.12 -19.15
N ALA A 163 -7.42 16.56 -19.92
CA ALA A 163 -8.49 17.40 -19.39
C ALA A 163 -9.30 16.69 -18.28
N SER A 164 -9.54 15.38 -18.42
CA SER A 164 -10.21 14.58 -17.41
C SER A 164 -9.39 14.51 -16.12
N LEU A 165 -8.08 14.26 -16.21
CA LEU A 165 -7.18 14.20 -15.06
C LEU A 165 -7.00 15.58 -14.39
N VAL A 166 -6.90 16.69 -15.15
CA VAL A 166 -6.88 18.05 -14.59
C VAL A 166 -8.15 18.33 -13.79
N ARG A 167 -9.31 18.01 -14.36
CA ARG A 167 -10.60 18.17 -13.67
C ARG A 167 -10.67 17.32 -12.42
N LEU A 168 -10.20 16.08 -12.49
CA LEU A 168 -10.18 15.17 -11.36
C LEU A 168 -9.25 15.64 -10.25
N ALA A 169 -8.05 16.13 -10.59
CA ALA A 169 -7.09 16.71 -9.67
C ALA A 169 -7.66 17.92 -8.88
N ALA A 170 -8.48 18.73 -9.55
CA ALA A 170 -9.15 19.88 -8.94
C ALA A 170 -10.42 19.51 -8.14
N THR A 171 -10.96 18.31 -8.32
CA THR A 171 -12.22 17.91 -7.66
C THR A 171 -11.96 17.53 -6.21
N PRO A 172 -12.65 18.13 -5.23
CA PRO A 172 -12.57 17.74 -3.83
C PRO A 172 -12.93 16.27 -3.62
N THR A 173 -12.24 15.60 -2.69
CA THR A 173 -12.45 14.17 -2.37
C THR A 173 -13.91 13.86 -2.06
N GLN A 174 -14.58 14.72 -1.28
CA GLN A 174 -15.99 14.55 -0.91
C GLN A 174 -16.92 14.53 -2.13
N ARG A 175 -16.66 15.36 -3.15
CA ARG A 175 -17.44 15.35 -4.40
C ARG A 175 -17.22 14.09 -5.23
N ILE A 176 -16.03 13.51 -5.17
CA ILE A 176 -15.76 12.21 -5.81
C ILE A 176 -16.54 11.11 -5.11
N LEU A 177 -16.50 11.09 -3.78
CA LEU A 177 -17.22 10.11 -2.97
C LEU A 177 -18.75 10.21 -3.05
N ALA A 178 -19.29 11.37 -3.40
CA ALA A 178 -20.72 11.59 -3.60
C ALA A 178 -21.23 11.14 -4.99
N ARG A 179 -20.35 10.78 -5.94
CA ARG A 179 -20.77 10.32 -7.27
C ARG A 179 -21.51 8.99 -7.19
N PRO A 180 -22.43 8.69 -8.16
CA PRO A 180 -22.97 7.34 -8.32
C PRO A 180 -21.83 6.31 -8.45
N GLU A 181 -21.96 5.20 -7.74
CA GLU A 181 -20.92 4.19 -7.69
C GLU A 181 -21.24 3.05 -8.68
N ARG A 182 -20.22 2.69 -9.46
CA ARG A 182 -20.22 1.61 -10.45
C ARG A 182 -18.86 0.93 -10.37
N THR A 183 -18.63 -0.09 -11.22
CA THR A 183 -17.26 -0.55 -11.46
C THR A 183 -16.45 0.52 -12.18
N ALA A 184 -15.14 0.54 -11.94
CA ALA A 184 -14.24 1.47 -12.64
C ALA A 184 -14.31 1.27 -14.15
N ARG A 185 -14.43 0.01 -14.62
CA ARG A 185 -14.57 -0.33 -16.03
C ARG A 185 -15.76 0.39 -16.65
N GLU A 186 -16.96 0.23 -16.09
CA GLU A 186 -18.19 0.88 -16.57
C GLU A 186 -18.09 2.41 -16.56
N ALA A 187 -17.60 2.96 -15.46
CA ALA A 187 -17.51 4.42 -15.29
C ALA A 187 -16.51 5.06 -16.24
N LEU A 188 -15.37 4.42 -16.51
CA LEU A 188 -14.33 4.93 -17.39
C LEU A 188 -14.73 4.79 -18.86
N THR A 189 -15.28 3.66 -19.28
CA THR A 189 -15.73 3.44 -20.66
C THR A 189 -16.91 4.32 -21.06
N ALA A 190 -17.74 4.74 -20.10
CA ALA A 190 -18.79 5.73 -20.34
C ALA A 190 -18.26 7.17 -20.59
N ARG A 191 -17.01 7.46 -20.19
CA ARG A 191 -16.44 8.83 -20.26
C ARG A 191 -15.31 8.98 -21.26
N LEU A 192 -14.62 7.90 -21.59
CA LEU A 192 -13.40 7.90 -22.39
C LEU A 192 -13.45 6.78 -23.45
N PRO A 193 -12.76 6.94 -24.58
CA PRO A 193 -12.68 5.91 -25.61
C PRO A 193 -12.08 4.61 -25.07
N ALA A 194 -12.61 3.47 -25.53
CA ALA A 194 -12.19 2.14 -25.07
C ALA A 194 -10.65 1.94 -25.20
N ARG A 195 -10.05 2.42 -26.29
CA ARG A 195 -8.59 2.35 -26.50
C ARG A 195 -7.80 3.10 -25.42
N THR A 196 -8.28 4.25 -24.92
CA THR A 196 -7.64 4.99 -23.83
C THR A 196 -7.81 4.24 -22.51
N VAL A 197 -8.98 3.67 -22.28
CA VAL A 197 -9.24 2.89 -21.06
C VAL A 197 -8.38 1.63 -21.05
N GLN A 198 -8.38 0.85 -22.12
CA GLN A 198 -7.64 -0.42 -22.17
C GLN A 198 -6.12 -0.20 -22.28
N GLY A 199 -5.69 0.74 -23.13
CA GLY A 199 -4.28 0.95 -23.43
C GLY A 199 -3.53 1.76 -22.35
N VAL A 200 -4.21 2.53 -21.51
CA VAL A 200 -3.52 3.41 -20.55
C VAL A 200 -4.08 3.28 -19.13
N LEU A 201 -5.39 3.47 -18.95
CA LEU A 201 -5.96 3.54 -17.61
C LEU A 201 -6.04 2.20 -16.92
N ARG A 202 -6.33 1.13 -17.66
CA ARG A 202 -6.34 -0.23 -17.12
C ARG A 202 -4.95 -0.62 -16.59
N PRO A 203 -3.85 -0.58 -17.38
CA PRO A 203 -2.54 -0.93 -16.84
C PRO A 203 -2.08 0.01 -15.72
N LEU A 204 -2.39 1.30 -15.77
CA LEU A 204 -2.06 2.24 -14.69
C LEU A 204 -2.80 1.92 -13.38
N LEU A 205 -4.13 1.73 -13.43
CA LEU A 205 -4.91 1.40 -12.24
C LEU A 205 -4.60 0.00 -11.71
N ALA A 206 -4.30 -0.95 -12.60
CA ALA A 206 -3.83 -2.27 -12.23
C ALA A 206 -2.49 -2.22 -11.48
N ALA A 207 -1.55 -1.39 -11.91
CA ALA A 207 -0.29 -1.17 -11.21
C ALA A 207 -0.48 -0.49 -9.84
N LEU A 208 -1.39 0.48 -9.73
CA LEU A 208 -1.64 1.25 -8.51
C LEU A 208 -2.50 0.50 -7.47
N LEU A 209 -3.45 -0.34 -7.92
CA LEU A 209 -4.49 -0.92 -7.06
C LEU A 209 -4.60 -2.45 -7.16
N GLY A 210 -3.76 -3.10 -7.96
CA GLY A 210 -3.69 -4.56 -8.08
C GLY A 210 -4.88 -5.21 -8.79
N ASP A 211 -5.80 -4.45 -9.40
CA ASP A 211 -7.02 -4.96 -10.04
C ASP A 211 -6.94 -4.85 -11.57
N PRO A 212 -6.55 -5.92 -12.27
CA PRO A 212 -6.38 -5.91 -13.73
C PRO A 212 -7.69 -5.77 -14.49
N ASP A 213 -8.82 -6.09 -13.84
CA ASP A 213 -10.14 -6.14 -14.46
C ASP A 213 -10.93 -4.84 -14.30
N LEU A 214 -10.42 -3.86 -13.54
CA LEU A 214 -11.12 -2.64 -13.20
C LEU A 214 -12.50 -2.91 -12.54
N GLY A 215 -12.59 -4.00 -11.77
CA GLY A 215 -13.79 -4.37 -10.99
C GLY A 215 -13.98 -3.50 -9.74
N MET A 216 -12.96 -2.75 -9.37
CA MET A 216 -13.01 -1.84 -8.22
C MET A 216 -14.06 -0.75 -8.37
N SER A 217 -14.46 -0.16 -7.26
CA SER A 217 -15.34 1.02 -7.21
C SER A 217 -14.78 2.17 -8.05
N SER A 218 -15.63 2.76 -8.88
CA SER A 218 -15.28 3.94 -9.68
C SER A 218 -14.82 5.13 -8.85
N ARG A 219 -15.34 5.26 -7.61
CA ARG A 219 -14.90 6.29 -6.68
C ARG A 219 -13.44 6.06 -6.24
N ARG A 220 -13.03 4.79 -6.04
CA ARG A 220 -11.66 4.43 -5.66
C ARG A 220 -10.70 4.62 -6.81
N ALA A 221 -11.09 4.23 -8.02
CA ALA A 221 -10.34 4.51 -9.23
C ALA A 221 -10.16 6.02 -9.45
N ASP A 222 -11.23 6.81 -9.31
CA ASP A 222 -11.15 8.27 -9.44
C ASP A 222 -10.21 8.89 -8.39
N LEU A 223 -10.19 8.39 -7.15
CA LEU A 223 -9.27 8.86 -6.11
C LEU A 223 -7.81 8.49 -6.42
N ALA A 224 -7.54 7.29 -6.93
CA ALA A 224 -6.21 6.88 -7.35
C ALA A 224 -5.71 7.72 -8.53
N LEU A 225 -6.56 7.95 -9.54
CA LEU A 225 -6.23 8.84 -10.66
C LEU A 225 -6.05 10.30 -10.23
N ARG A 226 -6.83 10.79 -9.26
CA ARG A 226 -6.64 12.10 -8.66
C ARG A 226 -5.29 12.20 -7.97
N ALA A 227 -4.92 11.20 -7.18
CA ALA A 227 -3.64 11.17 -6.50
C ALA A 227 -2.47 11.14 -7.50
N PHE A 228 -2.56 10.30 -8.53
CA PHE A 228 -1.61 10.25 -9.64
C PHE A 228 -1.49 11.59 -10.38
N ALA A 229 -2.60 12.28 -10.62
CA ALA A 229 -2.60 13.58 -11.30
C ALA A 229 -2.04 14.73 -10.45
N ARG A 230 -2.09 14.61 -9.12
CA ARG A 230 -1.62 15.64 -8.16
C ARG A 230 -0.16 15.45 -7.72
N GLY A 231 0.38 14.24 -7.84
CA GLY A 231 1.72 13.94 -7.38
C GLY A 231 2.41 12.91 -8.25
N ARG A 232 3.73 12.78 -8.09
CA ARG A 232 4.51 11.76 -8.79
C ARG A 232 4.36 10.42 -8.07
N THR A 233 4.30 9.34 -8.85
CA THR A 233 4.48 8.00 -8.31
C THR A 233 5.90 7.88 -7.75
N ALA A 234 6.06 7.24 -6.62
CA ALA A 234 7.31 7.15 -5.89
C ALA A 234 7.40 5.86 -5.10
N VAL A 235 8.60 5.54 -4.65
CA VAL A 235 8.88 4.48 -3.68
C VAL A 235 9.65 5.06 -2.50
N PRO A 236 9.57 4.45 -1.31
CA PRO A 236 10.41 4.85 -0.19
C PRO A 236 11.87 4.53 -0.48
N GLU A 237 12.76 5.44 -0.11
CA GLU A 237 14.20 5.18 -0.14
C GLU A 237 14.54 4.00 0.79
N GLY A 238 15.38 3.09 0.32
CA GLY A 238 15.77 1.91 1.09
C GLY A 238 14.73 0.79 1.14
N GLY A 239 13.60 0.90 0.40
CA GLY A 239 12.58 -0.13 0.35
C GLY A 239 11.28 0.23 1.06
N ALA A 240 10.26 -0.61 0.85
CA ALA A 240 8.94 -0.40 1.44
C ALA A 240 8.98 -0.46 2.98
N ALA A 241 9.91 -1.22 3.55
CA ALA A 241 10.11 -1.36 5.00
C ALA A 241 10.49 -0.03 5.68
N ALA A 242 11.01 0.94 4.96
CA ALA A 242 11.36 2.24 5.51
C ALA A 242 10.19 2.94 6.24
N LEU A 243 8.94 2.72 5.81
CA LEU A 243 7.77 3.29 6.49
C LEU A 243 7.52 2.62 7.86
N PRO A 244 7.28 1.29 7.94
CA PRO A 244 7.07 0.64 9.21
C PRO A 244 8.29 0.72 10.14
N GLU A 245 9.52 0.69 9.63
CA GLU A 245 10.74 0.82 10.42
C GLU A 245 10.85 2.19 11.08
N ARG A 246 10.55 3.27 10.35
CA ARG A 246 10.54 4.62 10.94
C ARG A 246 9.50 4.75 12.06
N LEU A 247 8.29 4.23 11.84
CA LEU A 247 7.26 4.24 12.88
C LEU A 247 7.68 3.42 14.09
N ALA A 248 8.29 2.26 13.90
CA ALA A 248 8.77 1.42 15.00
C ALA A 248 9.93 2.09 15.76
N ALA A 249 10.86 2.72 15.06
CA ALA A 249 11.99 3.43 15.67
C ALA A 249 11.56 4.65 16.49
N ALA A 250 10.41 5.24 16.18
CA ALA A 250 9.83 6.36 16.93
C ALA A 250 9.03 5.92 18.17
N LEU A 251 8.84 4.62 18.38
CA LEU A 251 8.18 4.07 19.57
C LEU A 251 9.18 3.85 20.72
N PRO A 252 8.72 3.91 21.99
CA PRO A 252 9.54 3.53 23.13
C PRO A 252 10.13 2.12 22.99
N ALA A 253 11.33 1.91 23.49
CA ALA A 253 11.98 0.61 23.47
C ALA A 253 11.10 -0.46 24.15
N GLY A 254 11.05 -1.66 23.56
CA GLY A 254 10.24 -2.76 24.08
C GLY A 254 8.74 -2.69 23.74
N THR A 255 8.27 -1.61 23.10
CA THR A 255 6.86 -1.53 22.65
C THR A 255 6.53 -2.57 21.58
N VAL A 256 7.42 -2.82 20.64
CA VAL A 256 7.22 -3.78 19.55
C VAL A 256 7.91 -5.10 19.90
N ARG A 257 7.13 -6.19 19.83
CA ARG A 257 7.58 -7.56 20.11
C ARG A 257 7.27 -8.45 18.92
N THR A 258 8.30 -8.92 18.27
CA THR A 258 8.23 -9.84 17.12
C THR A 258 8.31 -11.30 17.60
N GLY A 259 7.83 -12.25 16.78
CA GLY A 259 7.77 -13.67 17.15
C GLY A 259 6.66 -14.00 18.16
N VAL A 260 5.74 -13.05 18.44
CA VAL A 260 4.67 -13.22 19.41
C VAL A 260 3.33 -13.37 18.68
N ARG A 261 2.85 -14.59 18.59
CA ARG A 261 1.57 -14.92 17.92
C ARG A 261 0.40 -14.81 18.89
N VAL A 262 -0.54 -13.92 18.60
CA VAL A 262 -1.82 -13.86 19.30
C VAL A 262 -2.75 -14.94 18.76
N THR A 263 -3.34 -15.72 19.63
CA THR A 263 -4.28 -16.80 19.32
C THR A 263 -5.72 -16.45 19.66
N GLU A 264 -5.93 -15.58 20.66
CA GLU A 264 -7.25 -15.10 21.06
C GLU A 264 -7.18 -13.61 21.40
N ALA A 265 -8.26 -12.88 21.09
CA ALA A 265 -8.40 -11.47 21.40
C ALA A 265 -9.78 -11.17 21.98
N SER A 266 -9.82 -10.42 23.08
CA SER A 266 -11.04 -9.90 23.70
C SER A 266 -10.87 -8.42 24.06
N ILE A 267 -11.88 -7.79 24.58
CA ILE A 267 -11.84 -6.35 24.92
C ILE A 267 -10.81 -5.99 26.01
N SER A 268 -10.40 -6.95 26.85
CA SER A 268 -9.57 -6.68 28.03
C SER A 268 -8.32 -7.57 28.13
N ARG A 269 -8.13 -8.48 27.17
CA ARG A 269 -6.99 -9.39 27.20
C ARG A 269 -6.72 -9.98 25.81
N VAL A 270 -5.48 -10.36 25.58
CA VAL A 270 -5.07 -11.21 24.47
C VAL A 270 -4.33 -12.44 25.01
N THR A 271 -4.55 -13.60 24.37
CA THR A 271 -3.79 -14.83 24.63
C THR A 271 -2.77 -14.98 23.53
N THR A 272 -1.54 -15.27 23.90
CA THR A 272 -0.45 -15.56 22.97
C THR A 272 -0.14 -17.03 22.93
N ALA A 273 0.46 -17.52 21.85
CA ALA A 273 0.79 -18.94 21.72
C ALA A 273 1.83 -19.40 22.76
N GLU A 274 2.81 -18.55 23.08
CA GLU A 274 3.99 -18.95 23.84
C GLU A 274 4.30 -18.06 25.07
N HIS A 275 3.63 -16.91 25.17
CA HIS A 275 3.95 -15.91 26.19
C HIS A 275 2.80 -15.62 27.18
N GLY A 276 1.83 -16.55 27.28
CA GLY A 276 0.72 -16.43 28.22
C GLY A 276 -0.30 -15.33 27.86
N VAL A 277 -0.94 -14.76 28.86
CA VAL A 277 -2.02 -13.76 28.72
C VAL A 277 -1.52 -12.38 29.09
N ILE A 278 -1.82 -11.41 28.20
CA ILE A 278 -1.57 -9.98 28.44
C ILE A 278 -2.94 -9.31 28.71
N ARG A 279 -3.09 -8.69 29.86
CA ARG A 279 -4.25 -7.86 30.19
C ARG A 279 -4.11 -6.45 29.64
N CYS A 280 -5.22 -5.87 29.19
CA CYS A 280 -5.23 -4.50 28.66
C CYS A 280 -6.60 -3.84 28.90
N ARG A 281 -6.68 -2.53 28.65
CA ARG A 281 -7.94 -1.78 28.65
C ARG A 281 -8.59 -1.79 27.27
N SER A 282 -7.80 -1.98 26.22
CA SER A 282 -8.28 -2.00 24.84
C SER A 282 -7.39 -2.84 23.93
N VAL A 283 -7.97 -3.40 22.88
CA VAL A 283 -7.28 -4.13 21.84
C VAL A 283 -7.51 -3.50 20.47
N VAL A 284 -6.46 -3.32 19.70
CA VAL A 284 -6.50 -2.90 18.30
C VAL A 284 -6.01 -4.05 17.41
N LEU A 285 -6.90 -4.64 16.63
CA LEU A 285 -6.52 -5.61 15.61
C LEU A 285 -6.04 -4.88 14.35
N ALA A 286 -4.75 -4.95 14.09
CA ALA A 286 -4.09 -4.33 12.94
C ALA A 286 -3.50 -5.35 11.96
N THR A 287 -3.96 -6.60 12.06
CA THR A 287 -3.58 -7.71 11.18
C THR A 287 -4.25 -7.59 9.81
N GLY A 288 -3.87 -8.47 8.88
CA GLY A 288 -4.62 -8.64 7.64
C GLY A 288 -6.07 -9.09 7.91
N ALA A 289 -6.99 -8.80 6.98
CA ALA A 289 -8.42 -9.05 7.18
C ALA A 289 -8.78 -10.52 7.52
N ARG A 290 -8.02 -11.49 7.00
CA ARG A 290 -8.23 -12.90 7.30
C ARG A 290 -7.90 -13.21 8.75
N THR A 291 -6.70 -12.86 9.19
CA THR A 291 -6.27 -13.07 10.58
C THR A 291 -7.16 -12.30 11.57
N ALA A 292 -7.60 -11.10 11.19
CA ALA A 292 -8.57 -10.35 11.99
C ALA A 292 -9.90 -11.13 12.15
N ALA A 293 -10.37 -11.81 11.10
CA ALA A 293 -11.58 -12.62 11.15
C ALA A 293 -11.39 -13.97 11.86
N GLU A 294 -10.18 -14.51 11.86
CA GLU A 294 -9.81 -15.69 12.65
C GLU A 294 -9.84 -15.37 14.16
N LEU A 295 -9.29 -14.20 14.55
CA LEU A 295 -9.30 -13.72 15.94
C LEU A 295 -10.68 -13.24 16.41
N LEU A 296 -11.50 -12.73 15.49
CA LEU A 296 -12.85 -12.23 15.76
C LEU A 296 -13.83 -12.76 14.71
N PRO A 297 -14.43 -13.91 14.93
CA PRO A 297 -15.47 -14.47 14.06
C PRO A 297 -16.61 -13.46 13.83
N GLY A 298 -17.07 -13.35 12.58
CA GLY A 298 -18.11 -12.40 12.18
C GLY A 298 -17.58 -11.16 11.45
N LEU A 299 -16.27 -10.93 11.41
CA LEU A 299 -15.69 -9.90 10.56
C LEU A 299 -15.74 -10.34 9.09
N ARG A 300 -16.27 -9.45 8.24
CA ARG A 300 -16.30 -9.71 6.80
C ARG A 300 -14.89 -9.64 6.20
N VAL A 301 -14.44 -10.75 5.63
CA VAL A 301 -13.22 -10.84 4.85
C VAL A 301 -13.50 -10.43 3.40
N PRO A 302 -12.80 -9.42 2.84
CA PRO A 302 -12.92 -9.08 1.43
C PRO A 302 -12.28 -10.17 0.55
N ALA A 303 -12.66 -10.24 -0.72
CA ALA A 303 -11.83 -10.91 -1.72
C ALA A 303 -10.48 -10.20 -1.86
N PHE A 304 -9.49 -10.88 -2.41
CA PHE A 304 -8.15 -10.33 -2.58
C PHE A 304 -7.66 -10.49 -4.00
N HIS A 305 -6.89 -9.53 -4.46
CA HIS A 305 -6.05 -9.68 -5.64
C HIS A 305 -4.69 -10.21 -5.19
N ALA A 306 -4.27 -11.30 -5.80
CA ALA A 306 -2.94 -11.85 -5.63
C ALA A 306 -1.95 -11.10 -6.52
N LEU A 307 -0.69 -11.09 -6.13
CA LEU A 307 0.39 -10.62 -6.98
C LEU A 307 1.68 -11.38 -6.69
N THR A 308 2.56 -11.40 -7.67
CA THR A 308 3.90 -11.94 -7.55
C THR A 308 4.91 -10.89 -7.97
N VAL A 309 5.89 -10.63 -7.11
CA VAL A 309 6.99 -9.72 -7.39
C VAL A 309 8.24 -10.54 -7.68
N LEU A 310 8.89 -10.24 -8.78
CA LEU A 310 10.17 -10.83 -9.16
C LEU A 310 11.24 -9.73 -9.19
N HIS A 311 12.39 -10.07 -8.65
CA HIS A 311 13.56 -9.21 -8.62
C HIS A 311 14.69 -9.87 -9.39
N HIS A 312 15.21 -9.17 -10.41
CA HIS A 312 16.35 -9.62 -11.20
C HIS A 312 17.51 -8.65 -11.08
N THR A 313 18.71 -9.17 -11.21
CA THR A 313 19.89 -8.37 -11.51
C THR A 313 20.35 -8.61 -12.94
N ALA A 314 21.01 -7.64 -13.53
CA ALA A 314 21.55 -7.71 -14.89
C ALA A 314 22.96 -7.12 -14.92
N PRO A 315 23.85 -7.59 -15.82
CA PRO A 315 25.19 -7.03 -15.98
C PRO A 315 25.17 -5.55 -16.37
N VAL A 316 24.19 -5.19 -17.21
CA VAL A 316 23.99 -3.82 -17.71
C VAL A 316 22.51 -3.44 -17.55
N ALA A 317 22.26 -2.22 -17.12
CA ALA A 317 20.90 -1.71 -17.00
C ALA A 317 20.22 -1.64 -18.37
N PRO A 318 19.03 -2.27 -18.55
CA PRO A 318 18.32 -2.20 -19.82
C PRO A 318 17.84 -0.79 -20.15
N THR A 319 17.73 0.06 -19.15
CA THR A 319 17.49 1.51 -19.28
C THR A 319 17.99 2.22 -18.03
N THR A 320 18.45 3.46 -18.20
CA THR A 320 18.80 4.36 -17.11
C THR A 320 17.64 5.31 -16.73
N ASP A 321 16.55 5.27 -17.50
CA ASP A 321 15.36 6.08 -17.22
C ASP A 321 14.59 5.51 -16.00
N PRO A 322 14.43 6.28 -14.91
CA PRO A 322 13.70 5.84 -13.72
C PRO A 322 12.17 5.84 -13.96
N THR A 323 11.73 5.23 -15.05
CA THR A 323 10.33 5.20 -15.47
C THR A 323 9.62 3.92 -15.04
N LEU A 324 8.37 4.04 -14.63
CA LEU A 324 7.48 2.91 -14.47
C LEU A 324 6.99 2.47 -15.87
N LEU A 325 7.37 1.27 -16.29
CA LEU A 325 6.96 0.66 -17.55
C LEU A 325 5.73 -0.23 -17.29
N LEU A 326 4.64 0.07 -17.98
CA LEU A 326 3.37 -0.64 -17.93
C LEU A 326 3.17 -1.46 -19.20
N GLU A 327 2.62 -2.66 -19.06
CA GLU A 327 2.19 -3.48 -20.19
C GLU A 327 0.69 -3.34 -20.42
N SER A 328 0.29 -3.04 -21.63
CA SER A 328 -1.12 -2.95 -21.99
C SER A 328 -1.65 -4.16 -22.76
N ASP A 329 -0.75 -4.92 -23.39
CA ASP A 329 -1.14 -6.08 -24.19
C ASP A 329 -1.26 -7.35 -23.35
N PRO A 330 -2.10 -8.32 -23.76
CA PRO A 330 -2.25 -9.58 -23.02
C PRO A 330 -1.11 -10.58 -23.29
N GLY A 331 -0.04 -10.16 -23.96
CA GLY A 331 1.00 -11.05 -24.50
C GLY A 331 1.95 -11.70 -23.51
N GLY A 332 1.94 -11.27 -22.23
CA GLY A 332 2.87 -11.81 -21.23
C GLY A 332 2.38 -11.60 -19.79
N PRO A 333 3.08 -12.20 -18.80
CA PRO A 333 2.64 -12.16 -17.40
C PRO A 333 2.96 -10.84 -16.69
N VAL A 334 3.92 -10.05 -17.15
CA VAL A 334 4.36 -8.83 -16.47
C VAL A 334 3.33 -7.72 -16.68
N ALA A 335 2.76 -7.21 -15.61
CA ALA A 335 1.85 -6.07 -15.65
C ALA A 335 2.61 -4.73 -15.64
N HIS A 336 3.67 -4.65 -14.85
CA HIS A 336 4.56 -3.50 -14.82
C HIS A 336 5.96 -3.89 -14.34
N THR A 337 6.94 -3.09 -14.71
CA THR A 337 8.34 -3.28 -14.33
C THR A 337 9.08 -1.94 -14.24
N ALA A 338 10.19 -1.92 -13.52
CA ALA A 338 11.10 -0.77 -13.46
C ALA A 338 12.52 -1.23 -13.13
N VAL A 339 13.51 -0.46 -13.60
CA VAL A 339 14.88 -0.56 -13.10
C VAL A 339 14.92 0.20 -11.77
N MET A 340 14.76 -0.55 -10.68
CA MET A 340 14.59 0.04 -9.34
C MET A 340 15.85 0.72 -8.86
N SER A 341 17.02 0.23 -9.21
CA SER A 341 18.30 0.91 -8.92
C SER A 341 18.47 2.27 -9.63
N ALA A 342 17.75 2.49 -10.75
CA ALA A 342 17.70 3.81 -11.39
C ALA A 342 16.72 4.77 -10.68
N VAL A 343 15.68 4.24 -10.02
CA VAL A 343 14.72 5.02 -9.23
C VAL A 343 15.28 5.35 -7.86
N ASP A 344 15.84 4.34 -7.20
CA ASP A 344 16.42 4.40 -5.86
C ASP A 344 17.76 3.63 -5.84
N PRO A 345 18.88 4.33 -6.00
CA PRO A 345 20.21 3.69 -6.00
C PRO A 345 20.55 2.94 -4.72
N SER A 346 19.93 3.27 -3.59
CA SER A 346 20.18 2.60 -2.32
C SER A 346 19.69 1.15 -2.26
N ARG A 347 18.91 0.71 -3.27
CA ARG A 347 18.35 -0.65 -3.34
C ARG A 347 19.26 -1.71 -3.96
N ALA A 348 20.40 -1.31 -4.47
CA ALA A 348 21.36 -2.23 -5.05
C ALA A 348 22.78 -1.87 -4.60
N PRO A 349 23.70 -2.83 -4.53
CA PRO A 349 25.12 -2.53 -4.34
C PRO A 349 25.63 -1.59 -5.45
N GLU A 350 26.66 -0.81 -5.15
CA GLU A 350 27.25 0.13 -6.10
C GLU A 350 27.61 -0.57 -7.44
N GLY A 351 27.22 0.04 -8.54
CA GLY A 351 27.43 -0.49 -9.89
C GLY A 351 26.57 -1.71 -10.27
N ARG A 352 25.68 -2.18 -9.40
CA ARG A 352 24.77 -3.29 -9.66
C ARG A 352 23.38 -2.80 -10.06
N VAL A 353 22.68 -3.61 -10.82
CA VAL A 353 21.33 -3.30 -11.36
C VAL A 353 20.27 -4.12 -10.66
N LEU A 354 19.21 -3.48 -10.19
CA LEU A 354 18.02 -4.13 -9.67
C LEU A 354 16.83 -3.83 -10.58
N ILE A 355 16.19 -4.87 -11.11
CA ILE A 355 14.97 -4.78 -11.91
C ILE A 355 13.86 -5.46 -11.14
N THR A 356 12.76 -4.75 -10.90
CA THR A 356 11.59 -5.29 -10.21
C THR A 356 10.42 -5.38 -11.16
N SER A 357 9.76 -6.54 -11.20
CA SER A 357 8.63 -6.82 -12.08
C SER A 357 7.47 -7.40 -11.30
N THR A 358 6.25 -7.03 -11.66
CA THR A 358 5.02 -7.48 -10.98
C THR A 358 4.12 -8.24 -11.95
N VAL A 359 3.69 -9.42 -11.50
CA VAL A 359 2.65 -10.25 -12.13
C VAL A 359 1.40 -10.16 -11.27
N LEU A 360 0.25 -9.86 -11.86
CA LEU A 360 -1.04 -9.77 -11.18
C LEU A 360 -1.81 -11.08 -11.30
N GLY A 361 -2.57 -11.41 -10.25
CA GLY A 361 -3.31 -12.66 -10.17
C GLY A 361 -2.45 -13.87 -9.80
N THR A 362 -2.94 -15.07 -10.08
CA THR A 362 -2.21 -16.32 -9.85
C THR A 362 -1.05 -16.41 -10.85
N PRO A 363 0.18 -16.61 -10.38
CA PRO A 363 1.32 -16.73 -11.28
C PRO A 363 1.19 -18.00 -12.11
N PRO A 364 1.56 -17.98 -13.41
CA PRO A 364 1.58 -19.19 -14.22
C PRO A 364 2.70 -20.14 -13.77
N ASP A 365 2.56 -21.40 -14.13
CA ASP A 365 3.68 -22.33 -14.06
C ASP A 365 4.86 -21.76 -14.85
N ASP A 366 6.09 -22.04 -14.46
CA ASP A 366 7.30 -21.45 -15.09
C ASP A 366 7.35 -19.92 -15.03
N THR A 367 6.79 -19.31 -13.99
CA THR A 367 6.66 -17.84 -13.87
C THR A 367 7.96 -17.12 -14.18
N GLU A 368 9.08 -17.53 -13.59
CA GLU A 368 10.38 -16.88 -13.81
C GLU A 368 10.77 -16.88 -15.30
N ARG A 369 10.74 -18.03 -15.95
CA ARG A 369 11.10 -18.16 -17.36
C ARG A 369 10.20 -17.33 -18.27
N ARG A 370 8.88 -17.32 -18.01
CA ARG A 370 7.90 -16.54 -18.77
C ARG A 370 8.06 -15.04 -18.54
N VAL A 371 8.33 -14.64 -17.31
CA VAL A 371 8.62 -13.24 -16.96
C VAL A 371 9.88 -12.77 -17.66
N ARG A 372 10.98 -13.52 -17.57
CA ARG A 372 12.24 -13.16 -18.20
C ARG A 372 12.11 -13.02 -19.72
N LYS A 373 11.42 -13.97 -20.38
CA LYS A 373 11.11 -13.85 -21.81
C LYS A 373 10.29 -12.60 -22.13
N HIS A 374 9.30 -12.27 -21.29
CA HIS A 374 8.50 -11.07 -21.49
C HIS A 374 9.29 -9.78 -21.24
N LEU A 375 10.19 -9.77 -20.25
CA LEU A 375 11.08 -8.64 -19.99
C LEU A 375 12.05 -8.39 -21.16
N ALA A 376 12.50 -9.44 -21.86
CA ALA A 376 13.29 -9.28 -23.08
C ALA A 376 12.52 -8.49 -24.16
N THR A 377 11.23 -8.75 -24.31
CA THR A 377 10.34 -7.97 -25.19
C THR A 377 10.15 -6.55 -24.69
N LEU A 378 9.82 -6.40 -23.39
CA LEU A 378 9.52 -5.10 -22.74
C LEU A 378 10.73 -4.15 -22.71
N TYR A 379 11.94 -4.65 -22.67
CA TYR A 379 13.15 -3.82 -22.67
C TYR A 379 13.89 -3.83 -24.01
N GLY A 380 13.46 -4.69 -24.94
CA GLY A 380 14.11 -4.80 -26.25
C GLY A 380 15.56 -5.30 -26.17
N THR A 381 15.88 -6.15 -25.19
CA THR A 381 17.24 -6.67 -24.95
C THR A 381 17.22 -8.14 -24.54
N SER A 382 18.34 -8.88 -24.73
CA SER A 382 18.45 -10.22 -24.17
C SER A 382 18.42 -10.19 -22.65
N THR A 383 17.78 -11.19 -22.07
CA THR A 383 17.72 -11.44 -20.63
C THR A 383 18.46 -12.72 -20.23
N ASP A 384 19.28 -13.30 -21.11
CA ASP A 384 19.94 -14.59 -20.87
C ASP A 384 20.92 -14.53 -19.69
N GLU A 385 21.60 -13.38 -19.52
CA GLU A 385 22.54 -13.13 -18.43
C GLU A 385 21.88 -12.53 -17.17
N TRP A 386 20.56 -12.44 -17.14
CA TRP A 386 19.86 -11.93 -15.95
C TRP A 386 19.73 -13.04 -14.92
N GLU A 387 19.97 -12.70 -13.66
CA GLU A 387 19.86 -13.59 -12.52
C GLU A 387 18.65 -13.25 -11.68
N LEU A 388 17.90 -14.26 -11.24
CA LEU A 388 16.78 -14.09 -10.31
C LEU A 388 17.32 -13.96 -8.90
N LEU A 389 17.12 -12.80 -8.26
CA LEU A 389 17.43 -12.55 -6.85
C LEU A 389 16.33 -13.03 -5.92
N GLY A 390 15.09 -12.98 -6.34
CA GLY A 390 13.97 -13.43 -5.55
C GLY A 390 12.62 -13.38 -6.26
N LEU A 391 11.74 -14.28 -5.86
CA LEU A 391 10.34 -14.34 -6.28
C LEU A 391 9.46 -14.43 -5.03
N ARG A 392 8.48 -13.51 -4.91
CA ARG A 392 7.56 -13.47 -3.78
C ARG A 392 6.12 -13.44 -4.28
N HIS A 393 5.41 -14.55 -4.06
CA HIS A 393 3.98 -14.64 -4.30
C HIS A 393 3.21 -14.26 -3.02
N THR A 394 2.22 -13.39 -3.16
CA THR A 394 1.32 -12.99 -2.08
C THR A 394 -0.12 -13.15 -2.54
N ALA A 395 -0.76 -14.23 -2.11
CA ALA A 395 -2.14 -14.56 -2.51
C ALA A 395 -3.18 -13.54 -1.99
N HIS A 396 -2.90 -12.91 -0.86
CA HIS A 396 -3.78 -11.92 -0.23
C HIS A 396 -3.13 -10.54 -0.19
N ALA A 397 -2.58 -10.11 -1.34
CA ALA A 397 -1.79 -8.89 -1.41
C ALA A 397 -2.62 -7.62 -1.28
N VAL A 398 -3.71 -7.51 -2.03
CA VAL A 398 -4.53 -6.30 -2.09
C VAL A 398 -5.99 -6.64 -1.87
N PRO A 399 -6.63 -6.14 -0.81
CA PRO A 399 -8.07 -6.30 -0.61
C PRO A 399 -8.85 -5.72 -1.78
N ALA A 400 -9.77 -6.49 -2.37
CA ALA A 400 -10.61 -6.03 -3.46
C ALA A 400 -11.62 -4.97 -2.98
N MET A 401 -11.90 -4.00 -3.83
CA MET A 401 -12.78 -2.87 -3.54
C MET A 401 -13.98 -2.80 -4.52
N PRO A 402 -14.77 -3.87 -4.73
CA PRO A 402 -15.91 -3.81 -5.64
C PRO A 402 -16.99 -2.87 -5.12
N PRO A 403 -17.81 -2.26 -6.01
CA PRO A 403 -18.97 -1.49 -5.59
C PRO A 403 -20.08 -2.40 -5.01
N PRO A 404 -20.85 -1.96 -3.98
CA PRO A 404 -20.62 -0.74 -3.22
C PRO A 404 -19.45 -0.87 -2.25
N HIS A 405 -18.50 0.07 -2.30
CA HIS A 405 -17.33 0.04 -1.43
C HIS A 405 -17.37 1.14 -0.38
N ASP A 406 -17.58 0.76 0.87
CA ASP A 406 -17.45 1.66 2.01
C ASP A 406 -15.97 1.81 2.40
N GLY A 407 -15.38 2.95 2.06
CA GLY A 407 -14.00 3.30 2.44
C GLY A 407 -13.88 3.91 3.83
N ARG A 408 -14.95 3.96 4.60
CA ARG A 408 -14.98 4.37 5.99
C ARG A 408 -15.65 3.33 6.88
N ARG A 409 -15.42 2.05 6.58
CA ARG A 409 -15.89 0.95 7.44
C ARG A 409 -15.55 1.22 8.90
N SER A 410 -16.49 0.86 9.79
CA SER A 410 -16.30 1.07 11.22
C SER A 410 -14.99 0.46 11.69
N VAL A 411 -14.20 1.23 12.41
CA VAL A 411 -12.96 0.79 13.08
C VAL A 411 -13.21 0.42 14.54
N ARG A 412 -14.30 0.91 15.14
CA ARG A 412 -14.77 0.55 16.46
C ARG A 412 -15.77 -0.60 16.31
N LEU A 413 -15.50 -1.74 16.88
CA LEU A 413 -16.40 -2.89 16.94
C LEU A 413 -17.23 -2.86 18.21
N LEU A 414 -16.55 -2.69 19.33
CA LEU A 414 -17.09 -2.45 20.67
C LEU A 414 -16.20 -1.44 21.37
N SER A 415 -16.67 -0.89 22.50
CA SER A 415 -15.78 -0.14 23.40
C SER A 415 -14.71 -1.10 23.92
N GLY A 416 -13.44 -0.72 23.77
CA GLY A 416 -12.28 -1.57 24.08
C GLY A 416 -11.81 -2.48 22.94
N LEU A 417 -12.53 -2.60 21.81
CA LEU A 417 -12.14 -3.46 20.70
C LEU A 417 -12.21 -2.74 19.35
N TYR A 418 -11.07 -2.60 18.71
CA TYR A 418 -10.93 -1.84 17.47
C TYR A 418 -10.24 -2.66 16.39
N VAL A 419 -10.44 -2.28 15.12
CA VAL A 419 -9.80 -2.92 13.98
C VAL A 419 -9.35 -1.84 12.99
N CYS A 420 -8.12 -1.95 12.50
CA CYS A 420 -7.57 -1.09 11.46
C CYS A 420 -6.85 -1.89 10.39
N GLY A 421 -6.50 -1.24 9.29
CA GLY A 421 -5.85 -1.82 8.12
C GLY A 421 -6.48 -1.27 6.84
N ASP A 422 -5.82 -1.51 5.72
CA ASP A 422 -6.29 -1.05 4.41
C ASP A 422 -7.67 -1.62 4.03
N HIS A 423 -8.03 -2.80 4.53
CA HIS A 423 -9.35 -3.41 4.35
C HIS A 423 -10.50 -2.66 5.04
N ARG A 424 -10.20 -1.69 5.90
CA ARG A 424 -11.19 -0.80 6.57
C ARG A 424 -11.31 0.57 5.89
N ALA A 425 -10.50 0.81 4.87
CA ALA A 425 -10.47 2.07 4.11
C ALA A 425 -10.25 1.80 2.61
N THR A 426 -9.20 2.36 2.01
CA THR A 426 -8.73 2.03 0.66
C THR A 426 -7.58 1.05 0.74
N SER A 427 -7.48 0.13 -0.21
CA SER A 427 -6.45 -0.91 -0.26
C SER A 427 -5.10 -0.34 -0.72
N THR A 428 -4.60 0.62 0.03
CA THR A 428 -3.36 1.36 -0.20
C THR A 428 -2.68 1.70 1.13
N PRO A 429 -1.39 2.02 1.17
CA PRO A 429 -0.74 2.55 2.38
C PRO A 429 -1.45 3.78 2.96
N GLN A 430 -1.95 4.69 2.13
CA GLN A 430 -2.81 5.82 2.54
C GLN A 430 -4.02 5.35 3.34
N GLY A 431 -4.73 4.29 2.87
CA GLY A 431 -5.89 3.77 3.58
C GLY A 431 -5.53 3.04 4.87
N ALA A 432 -4.40 2.36 4.91
CA ALA A 432 -3.91 1.72 6.12
C ALA A 432 -3.65 2.77 7.23
N LEU A 433 -2.93 3.84 6.90
CA LEU A 433 -2.66 4.96 7.82
C LEU A 433 -3.96 5.66 8.26
N ALA A 434 -4.84 6.00 7.33
CA ALA A 434 -6.12 6.64 7.62
C ALA A 434 -7.00 5.80 8.56
N SER A 435 -7.02 4.48 8.40
CA SER A 435 -7.80 3.59 9.27
C SER A 435 -7.17 3.48 10.66
N ALA A 436 -5.85 3.45 10.75
CA ALA A 436 -5.10 3.44 12.01
C ALA A 436 -5.38 4.72 12.82
N HIS A 437 -5.32 5.87 12.16
CA HIS A 437 -5.67 7.17 12.75
C HIS A 437 -7.10 7.17 13.32
N ARG A 438 -8.08 6.69 12.53
CA ARG A 438 -9.47 6.60 13.00
C ARG A 438 -9.63 5.65 14.19
N ALA A 439 -8.93 4.50 14.18
CA ALA A 439 -8.99 3.54 15.27
C ALA A 439 -8.40 4.10 16.57
N ALA A 440 -7.23 4.73 16.49
CA ALA A 440 -6.60 5.37 17.63
C ALA A 440 -7.47 6.51 18.19
N THR A 441 -8.04 7.35 17.32
CA THR A 441 -8.93 8.45 17.72
C THR A 441 -10.20 7.93 18.41
N ALA A 442 -10.82 6.87 17.87
CA ALA A 442 -12.01 6.25 18.49
C ALA A 442 -11.68 5.66 19.86
N LEU A 443 -10.53 5.01 20.01
CA LEU A 443 -10.06 4.46 21.28
C LEU A 443 -9.82 5.56 22.31
N LEU A 444 -9.10 6.62 21.95
CA LEU A 444 -8.85 7.76 22.84
C LEU A 444 -10.15 8.42 23.28
N THR A 445 -11.11 8.58 22.38
CA THR A 445 -12.45 9.13 22.70
C THR A 445 -13.18 8.25 23.71
N ASP A 446 -13.15 6.93 23.54
CA ASP A 446 -13.79 5.97 24.47
C ASP A 446 -13.14 5.97 25.86
N LEU A 447 -11.84 6.27 25.94
CA LEU A 447 -11.10 6.40 27.20
C LEU A 447 -11.22 7.81 27.83
N GLY A 448 -11.87 8.77 27.16
CA GLY A 448 -11.95 10.16 27.62
C GLY A 448 -10.63 10.92 27.54
N ILE A 449 -9.67 10.44 26.70
CA ILE A 449 -8.36 11.05 26.55
C ILE A 449 -8.39 11.98 25.32
N PRO A 450 -8.00 13.26 25.46
CA PRO A 450 -7.92 14.14 24.32
C PRO A 450 -6.91 13.63 23.31
N ALA A 451 -7.31 13.60 22.02
CA ALA A 451 -6.36 13.25 20.96
C ALA A 451 -5.19 14.25 20.95
N PRO A 452 -3.94 13.79 20.74
CA PRO A 452 -2.82 14.70 20.56
C PRO A 452 -3.17 15.73 19.48
N ARG A 453 -2.93 17.02 19.76
CA ARG A 453 -3.11 18.07 18.75
C ARG A 453 -2.16 17.74 17.60
N GLU A 454 -2.71 17.68 16.40
CA GLU A 454 -1.87 17.69 15.20
C GLU A 454 -1.03 18.97 15.31
N SER A 455 0.29 18.81 15.34
CA SER A 455 1.19 19.97 15.25
C SER A 455 0.77 20.69 13.97
N GLU A 456 0.19 21.88 14.11
CA GLU A 456 0.04 22.82 13.01
C GLU A 456 1.44 22.91 12.40
N SER A 457 1.61 22.32 11.23
CA SER A 457 2.82 22.54 10.45
C SER A 457 2.88 24.04 10.29
N THR A 458 3.81 24.63 11.00
CA THR A 458 4.07 26.06 10.95
C THR A 458 4.30 26.41 9.49
N GLU A 459 3.26 26.90 8.83
CA GLU A 459 3.42 27.79 7.71
C GLU A 459 4.12 29.04 8.24
N ALA A 460 5.43 28.92 8.36
CA ALA A 460 6.27 30.07 8.63
C ALA A 460 6.86 30.52 7.31
N ALA A 461 6.31 31.65 6.84
CA ALA A 461 6.86 32.69 5.98
C ALA A 461 7.66 32.28 4.74
#